data_9723d4ea23fbcf34937bd04cbce6641a
#
_entry.id   9723d4ea23fbcf34937bd04cbce6641a
#
_cell.length_a   1.000
_cell.length_b   1.000
_cell.length_c   1.000
_cell.angle_alpha   90.00
_cell.angle_beta   90.00
_cell.angle_gamma   90.00
#
_symmetry.space_group_name_H-M   'P 1'
#
loop_
_entity.id
_entity.type
_entity.pdbx_description
1 polymer ?
#
loop_
_entity_poly.entity_id
_entity_poly.type
_entity_poly.pdbx_seq_one_letter_code
_entity_poly.pdbx_strand_id
1 'polypeptide(L)'
;MALNPRRKSRGRPKAAAKAAPKAAAKAATPTAVGAPKRPTVPAKTYTSKPVSIDFAGPSHRFARADLEIRGIYHGEASYEGRVFLNNPKADQNTPRTLDYGYAGSFHIFGHGGCLGDPGHCEVNEHNREAYDFRPPHPLTPATKRVTVTDALRKLAASAKEATITIVPVVTATNELCDDSNVFRCEGMRFLTYN
;
A
#
# COMPACT_ATOMS: atom_id res chain seq x y z
N MET A 1 -22.98 83.88 23.22
CA MET A 1 -22.07 83.92 22.05
C MET A 1 -20.65 83.78 22.54
N ALA A 2 -20.05 82.66 22.44
CA ALA A 2 -18.67 82.41 22.85
C ALA A 2 -17.95 81.62 21.73
N LEU A 3 -16.92 82.28 21.20
CA LEU A 3 -16.09 81.81 20.11
C LEU A 3 -15.07 80.72 20.62
N ASN A 4 -15.01 79.58 19.95
CA ASN A 4 -14.15 78.51 20.26
C ASN A 4 -12.81 78.64 19.50
N PRO A 5 -11.64 78.65 20.12
CA PRO A 5 -10.36 78.75 19.40
C PRO A 5 -9.86 77.41 18.86
N ARG A 6 -9.42 77.44 17.63
CA ARG A 6 -8.78 76.34 16.87
C ARG A 6 -7.57 75.73 17.58
N ARG A 7 -7.59 74.42 17.76
CA ARG A 7 -6.44 73.62 18.24
C ARG A 7 -5.52 73.29 17.08
N LYS A 8 -4.29 73.81 17.10
CA LYS A 8 -3.22 73.47 16.15
C LYS A 8 -2.78 72.05 16.36
N SER A 9 -2.83 71.25 15.29
CA SER A 9 -2.30 69.87 15.24
C SER A 9 -0.77 69.91 15.20
N ARG A 10 -0.13 69.33 16.22
CA ARG A 10 1.31 69.11 16.24
C ARG A 10 1.62 67.87 15.39
N GLY A 11 2.46 68.06 14.38
CA GLY A 11 2.98 66.98 13.53
C GLY A 11 3.79 65.98 14.33
N ARG A 12 3.50 64.70 14.09
CA ARG A 12 4.20 63.55 14.65
C ARG A 12 5.46 63.30 13.82
N PRO A 13 6.65 63.12 14.40
CA PRO A 13 7.84 62.81 13.63
C PRO A 13 7.75 61.36 13.02
N LYS A 14 8.06 61.22 11.76
CA LYS A 14 8.22 59.93 11.05
C LYS A 14 9.41 59.18 11.64
N ALA A 15 9.16 58.07 12.33
CA ALA A 15 10.19 57.13 12.70
C ALA A 15 10.64 56.38 11.47
N ALA A 16 11.91 56.50 11.13
CA ALA A 16 12.57 55.73 10.08
C ALA A 16 12.64 54.27 10.52
N ALA A 17 11.96 53.40 9.78
CA ALA A 17 12.05 51.94 9.96
C ALA A 17 13.42 51.43 9.47
N LYS A 18 14.24 51.02 10.42
CA LYS A 18 15.54 50.37 10.15
C LYS A 18 15.25 48.96 9.64
N ALA A 19 15.50 48.70 8.36
CA ALA A 19 15.39 47.39 7.76
C ALA A 19 16.37 46.41 8.41
N ALA A 20 15.84 45.38 9.03
CA ALA A 20 16.62 44.25 9.54
C ALA A 20 17.13 43.39 8.38
N PRO A 21 18.39 42.88 8.41
CA PRO A 21 18.90 42.03 7.37
C PRO A 21 18.15 40.68 7.43
N LYS A 22 17.56 40.32 6.30
CA LYS A 22 16.91 39.04 6.07
C LYS A 22 17.99 37.95 5.99
N ALA A 23 18.25 37.26 7.11
CA ALA A 23 19.09 36.08 7.11
C ALA A 23 18.40 35.02 6.26
N ALA A 24 18.94 34.73 5.09
CA ALA A 24 18.51 33.60 4.27
C ALA A 24 18.88 32.33 5.02
N ALA A 25 17.89 31.64 5.60
CA ALA A 25 18.06 30.32 6.12
C ALA A 25 18.41 29.40 4.95
N LYS A 26 19.64 28.91 4.94
CA LYS A 26 20.12 27.90 4.00
C LYS A 26 19.32 26.64 4.29
N ALA A 27 18.39 26.29 3.39
CA ALA A 27 17.62 25.05 3.50
C ALA A 27 18.60 23.88 3.54
N ALA A 28 18.60 23.15 4.65
CA ALA A 28 19.36 21.92 4.75
C ALA A 28 18.80 20.94 3.72
N THR A 29 19.63 20.50 2.80
CA THR A 29 19.27 19.44 1.84
C THR A 29 18.94 18.19 2.66
N PRO A 30 17.74 17.59 2.54
CA PRO A 30 17.43 16.39 3.28
C PRO A 30 18.41 15.30 2.86
N THR A 31 19.12 14.75 3.84
CA THR A 31 19.98 13.58 3.62
C THR A 31 19.05 12.44 3.22
N ALA A 32 19.18 11.95 1.98
CA ALA A 32 18.42 10.81 1.53
C ALA A 32 18.76 9.62 2.44
N VAL A 33 17.79 9.17 3.23
CA VAL A 33 17.86 7.89 3.91
C VAL A 33 17.99 6.86 2.79
N GLY A 34 19.06 6.05 2.82
CA GLY A 34 19.36 5.11 1.76
C GLY A 34 18.11 4.29 1.44
N ALA A 35 17.77 4.20 0.14
CA ALA A 35 16.65 3.37 -0.29
C ALA A 35 16.88 1.94 0.20
N PRO A 36 15.83 1.25 0.71
CA PRO A 36 15.95 -0.13 1.14
C PRO A 36 16.53 -0.95 -0.02
N LYS A 37 17.51 -1.81 0.30
CA LYS A 37 18.10 -2.70 -0.70
C LYS A 37 16.98 -3.57 -1.25
N ARG A 38 16.78 -3.54 -2.58
CA ARG A 38 15.87 -4.49 -3.22
C ARG A 38 16.46 -5.89 -3.11
N PRO A 39 15.65 -6.93 -2.92
CA PRO A 39 16.14 -8.30 -2.95
C PRO A 39 16.83 -8.57 -4.29
N THR A 40 17.88 -9.35 -4.26
CA THR A 40 18.63 -9.77 -5.47
C THR A 40 17.80 -10.72 -6.34
N VAL A 41 16.82 -11.41 -5.74
CA VAL A 41 15.88 -12.29 -6.42
C VAL A 41 14.48 -11.67 -6.36
N PRO A 42 13.82 -11.46 -7.52
CA PRO A 42 12.44 -11.00 -7.54
C PRO A 42 11.52 -11.98 -6.82
N ALA A 43 10.60 -11.48 -6.00
CA ALA A 43 9.57 -12.31 -5.40
C ALA A 43 8.69 -12.95 -6.48
N LYS A 44 8.26 -14.19 -6.23
CA LYS A 44 7.46 -14.99 -7.17
C LYS A 44 6.11 -14.31 -7.41
N THR A 45 5.81 -14.05 -8.67
CA THR A 45 4.51 -13.57 -9.11
C THR A 45 3.47 -14.70 -9.00
N TYR A 46 2.29 -14.37 -8.51
CA TYR A 46 1.15 -15.27 -8.45
C TYR A 46 0.16 -14.92 -9.57
N THR A 47 -0.33 -15.92 -10.31
CA THR A 47 -1.41 -15.74 -11.27
C THR A 47 -2.53 -16.74 -10.97
N SER A 48 -3.76 -16.23 -10.83
CA SER A 48 -4.93 -17.06 -10.55
C SER A 48 -5.36 -17.87 -11.77
N LYS A 49 -6.19 -18.89 -11.55
CA LYS A 49 -7.06 -19.42 -12.61
C LYS A 49 -8.02 -18.31 -13.06
N PRO A 50 -8.63 -18.43 -14.27
CA PRO A 50 -9.68 -17.51 -14.68
C PRO A 50 -10.82 -17.45 -13.66
N VAL A 51 -11.25 -16.23 -13.34
CA VAL A 51 -12.37 -15.93 -12.44
C VAL A 51 -13.47 -15.31 -13.27
N SER A 52 -14.69 -15.80 -13.14
CA SER A 52 -15.85 -15.20 -13.86
C SER A 52 -16.06 -13.76 -13.43
N ILE A 53 -16.27 -12.90 -14.42
CA ILE A 53 -16.63 -11.49 -14.27
C ILE A 53 -17.96 -11.18 -14.99
N ASP A 54 -18.70 -12.24 -15.35
CA ASP A 54 -20.05 -12.11 -15.90
C ASP A 54 -21.00 -11.75 -14.74
N PHE A 55 -21.05 -10.46 -14.43
CA PHE A 55 -22.01 -9.92 -13.47
C PHE A 55 -23.36 -9.86 -14.15
N ALA A 56 -24.24 -10.81 -13.84
CA ALA A 56 -25.53 -11.03 -14.45
C ALA A 56 -26.34 -9.74 -14.64
N GLY A 57 -26.55 -9.35 -15.90
CA GLY A 57 -27.39 -8.21 -16.28
C GLY A 57 -26.89 -7.49 -17.53
N PRO A 58 -27.79 -6.81 -18.29
CA PRO A 58 -27.45 -6.14 -19.55
C PRO A 58 -26.56 -4.90 -19.39
N SER A 59 -26.16 -4.59 -18.21
CA SER A 59 -25.21 -3.52 -17.93
C SER A 59 -24.32 -3.92 -16.77
N HIS A 60 -23.03 -4.08 -17.01
CA HIS A 60 -22.01 -4.14 -15.99
C HIS A 60 -21.95 -2.82 -15.18
N ARG A 61 -23.13 -2.40 -14.68
CA ARG A 61 -23.33 -1.12 -13.99
C ARG A 61 -23.18 -1.34 -12.50
N PHE A 62 -21.95 -1.38 -12.07
CA PHE A 62 -21.64 -1.25 -10.66
C PHE A 62 -21.04 0.15 -10.42
N ALA A 63 -21.39 0.78 -9.31
CA ALA A 63 -20.79 2.04 -8.89
C ALA A 63 -19.33 1.82 -8.47
N ARG A 64 -19.07 0.69 -7.83
CA ARG A 64 -17.73 0.29 -7.32
C ARG A 64 -17.52 -1.21 -7.49
N ALA A 65 -16.27 -1.59 -7.72
CA ALA A 65 -15.82 -2.98 -7.64
C ALA A 65 -14.54 -3.08 -6.82
N ASP A 66 -14.49 -4.06 -5.94
CA ASP A 66 -13.34 -4.40 -5.13
C ASP A 66 -12.88 -5.84 -5.42
N LEU A 67 -11.58 -6.05 -5.44
CA LEU A 67 -10.97 -7.36 -5.33
C LEU A 67 -10.71 -7.64 -3.85
N GLU A 68 -11.39 -8.64 -3.30
CA GLU A 68 -11.12 -9.14 -1.94
C GLU A 68 -10.15 -10.32 -2.02
N ILE A 69 -9.06 -10.23 -1.29
CA ILE A 69 -8.03 -11.26 -1.16
C ILE A 69 -8.03 -11.73 0.29
N ARG A 70 -8.34 -13.01 0.51
CA ARG A 70 -8.51 -13.60 1.85
C ARG A 70 -7.41 -14.59 2.18
N GLY A 71 -7.14 -14.74 3.46
CA GLY A 71 -6.18 -15.71 3.95
C GLY A 71 -4.75 -15.40 3.51
N ILE A 72 -4.38 -14.11 3.48
CA ILE A 72 -3.02 -13.72 3.11
C ILE A 72 -2.08 -14.06 4.25
N TYR A 73 -1.11 -14.92 3.97
CA TYR A 73 -0.02 -15.20 4.88
C TYR A 73 0.95 -14.01 4.94
N HIS A 74 1.39 -13.62 6.13
CA HIS A 74 2.24 -12.46 6.33
C HIS A 74 3.41 -12.68 7.31
N GLY A 75 3.84 -13.91 7.45
CA GLY A 75 5.01 -14.29 8.26
C GLY A 75 6.35 -13.87 7.65
N GLU A 76 6.40 -13.62 6.35
CA GLU A 76 7.61 -13.28 5.59
C GLU A 76 7.88 -11.77 5.56
N ALA A 77 8.65 -11.31 4.56
CA ALA A 77 8.98 -9.90 4.39
C ALA A 77 7.76 -9.02 4.11
N SER A 78 7.88 -7.73 4.41
CA SER A 78 6.90 -6.71 4.03
C SER A 78 6.96 -6.43 2.53
N TYR A 79 5.79 -6.32 1.87
CA TYR A 79 5.72 -6.09 0.44
C TYR A 79 4.52 -5.24 0.02
N GLU A 80 4.65 -4.61 -1.15
CA GLU A 80 3.55 -4.07 -1.94
C GLU A 80 3.05 -5.16 -2.90
N GLY A 81 1.80 -5.58 -2.81
CA GLY A 81 1.16 -6.47 -3.77
C GLY A 81 0.51 -5.66 -4.88
N ARG A 82 1.10 -5.63 -6.07
CA ARG A 82 0.52 -4.97 -7.25
C ARG A 82 -0.42 -5.90 -7.97
N VAL A 83 -1.62 -5.42 -8.23
CA VAL A 83 -2.70 -6.20 -8.86
C VAL A 83 -2.78 -5.85 -10.34
N PHE A 84 -2.74 -6.89 -11.18
CA PHE A 84 -2.98 -6.76 -12.62
C PHE A 84 -4.09 -7.72 -13.03
N LEU A 85 -4.96 -7.27 -13.93
CA LEU A 85 -6.00 -8.09 -14.55
C LEU A 85 -5.60 -8.44 -15.98
N ASN A 86 -5.77 -9.72 -16.34
CA ASN A 86 -5.43 -10.27 -17.67
C ASN A 86 -3.99 -9.97 -18.16
N ASN A 87 -3.06 -9.84 -17.23
CA ASN A 87 -1.64 -9.71 -17.54
C ASN A 87 -0.80 -10.73 -16.74
N PRO A 88 -0.76 -12.02 -17.17
CA PRO A 88 -0.02 -13.06 -16.46
C PRO A 88 1.51 -12.88 -16.54
N LYS A 89 1.99 -12.00 -17.43
CA LYS A 89 3.42 -11.70 -17.60
C LYS A 89 3.84 -10.44 -16.82
N ALA A 90 2.94 -9.86 -16.03
CA ALA A 90 3.28 -8.69 -15.22
C ALA A 90 4.41 -9.02 -14.23
N ASP A 91 5.31 -8.07 -14.07
CA ASP A 91 6.44 -8.11 -13.16
C ASP A 91 6.58 -6.79 -12.38
N GLN A 92 7.64 -6.69 -11.57
CA GLN A 92 7.90 -5.48 -10.77
C GLN A 92 8.17 -4.22 -11.61
N ASN A 93 8.54 -4.36 -12.89
CA ASN A 93 8.86 -3.26 -13.81
C ASN A 93 7.66 -2.89 -14.70
N THR A 94 6.60 -3.72 -14.70
CA THR A 94 5.39 -3.49 -15.49
C THR A 94 4.75 -2.14 -15.10
N PRO A 95 4.45 -1.26 -16.07
CA PRO A 95 3.85 0.03 -15.80
C PRO A 95 2.52 -0.06 -15.05
N ARG A 96 2.32 0.85 -14.10
CA ARG A 96 1.10 0.91 -13.27
C ARG A 96 -0.01 1.68 -13.98
N THR A 97 -0.40 1.23 -15.14
CA THR A 97 -1.48 1.86 -15.93
C THR A 97 -2.52 0.83 -16.38
N LEU A 98 -3.72 1.30 -16.63
CA LEU A 98 -4.84 0.47 -17.10
C LEU A 98 -4.53 -0.29 -18.40
N ASP A 99 -3.65 0.24 -19.25
CA ASP A 99 -3.28 -0.38 -20.53
C ASP A 99 -2.45 -1.64 -20.35
N TYR A 100 -1.72 -1.72 -19.24
CA TYR A 100 -1.00 -2.93 -18.83
C TYR A 100 -1.81 -3.81 -17.87
N GLY A 101 -3.11 -3.52 -17.69
CA GLY A 101 -4.00 -4.25 -16.80
C GLY A 101 -3.83 -3.93 -15.32
N TYR A 102 -3.07 -2.88 -14.96
CA TYR A 102 -2.93 -2.49 -13.57
C TYR A 102 -4.27 -2.07 -12.97
N ALA A 103 -4.62 -2.68 -11.84
CA ALA A 103 -5.90 -2.49 -11.18
C ALA A 103 -5.80 -1.86 -9.78
N GLY A 104 -4.59 -1.75 -9.24
CA GLY A 104 -4.35 -1.18 -7.92
C GLY A 104 -3.27 -1.93 -7.14
N SER A 105 -3.09 -1.59 -5.88
CA SER A 105 -2.14 -2.27 -5.01
C SER A 105 -2.64 -2.34 -3.56
N PHE A 106 -2.03 -3.22 -2.78
CA PHE A 106 -2.20 -3.34 -1.35
C PHE A 106 -0.84 -3.54 -0.69
N HIS A 107 -0.78 -3.30 0.63
CA HIS A 107 0.45 -3.50 1.40
C HIS A 107 0.24 -4.55 2.46
N ILE A 108 1.24 -5.41 2.60
CA ILE A 108 1.36 -6.36 3.69
C ILE A 108 2.53 -5.96 4.56
N PHE A 109 2.25 -5.85 5.83
CA PHE A 109 3.28 -5.71 6.86
C PHE A 109 3.67 -7.12 7.29
N GLY A 110 4.81 -7.58 6.82
CA GLY A 110 5.35 -8.89 7.15
C GLY A 110 6.03 -8.89 8.52
N HIS A 111 6.08 -10.04 9.16
CA HIS A 111 6.74 -10.18 10.45
C HIS A 111 8.27 -10.36 10.32
N GLY A 112 8.77 -10.50 9.10
CA GLY A 112 10.20 -10.59 8.86
C GLY A 112 10.83 -11.90 9.35
N GLY A 113 10.05 -12.96 9.42
CA GLY A 113 10.37 -14.19 10.13
C GLY A 113 9.94 -14.11 11.59
N CYS A 114 9.67 -15.24 12.19
CA CYS A 114 9.39 -15.31 13.61
C CYS A 114 10.68 -15.22 14.40
N LEU A 115 10.88 -14.14 15.16
CA LEU A 115 12.02 -13.96 16.07
C LEU A 115 11.74 -14.67 17.41
N GLY A 116 11.36 -15.91 17.37
CA GLY A 116 11.06 -16.71 18.54
C GLY A 116 11.58 -18.13 18.38
N ASP A 117 11.41 -18.94 19.41
CA ASP A 117 11.69 -20.37 19.31
C ASP A 117 10.79 -21.00 18.24
N PRO A 118 11.16 -22.14 17.67
CA PRO A 118 10.36 -22.87 16.70
C PRO A 118 8.91 -23.03 17.19
N GLY A 119 7.95 -22.70 16.36
CA GLY A 119 6.52 -22.77 16.69
C GLY A 119 5.93 -21.54 17.39
N HIS A 120 6.73 -20.51 17.74
CA HIS A 120 6.21 -19.33 18.44
C HIS A 120 5.15 -18.56 17.61
N CYS A 121 5.35 -18.46 16.31
CA CYS A 121 4.40 -17.81 15.39
C CYS A 121 3.41 -18.78 14.72
N GLU A 122 3.54 -20.05 15.00
CA GLU A 122 2.62 -21.09 14.52
C GLU A 122 1.53 -21.33 15.56
N VAL A 123 0.35 -21.70 15.12
CA VAL A 123 -0.79 -21.99 16.00
C VAL A 123 -0.60 -23.32 16.74
N ASN A 124 0.44 -24.07 16.45
CA ASN A 124 0.64 -25.41 16.96
C ASN A 124 1.24 -25.37 18.38
N GLU A 125 0.40 -25.59 19.39
CA GLU A 125 0.77 -25.57 20.82
C GLU A 125 1.75 -26.70 21.23
N HIS A 126 2.00 -27.67 20.34
CA HIS A 126 2.70 -28.91 20.72
C HIS A 126 4.22 -28.88 20.57
N ASN A 127 4.81 -27.83 20.00
CA ASN A 127 6.24 -27.77 19.73
C ASN A 127 6.98 -26.66 20.51
N ARG A 128 6.46 -26.28 21.68
CA ARG A 128 7.13 -25.25 22.49
C ARG A 128 8.13 -25.89 23.45
N GLU A 129 9.28 -25.23 23.57
CA GLU A 129 10.24 -25.62 24.60
C GLU A 129 9.66 -25.42 26.00
N ALA A 130 10.02 -26.31 26.95
CA ALA A 130 9.44 -26.32 28.30
C ALA A 130 9.70 -25.03 29.10
N TYR A 131 10.67 -24.22 28.70
CA TYR A 131 11.03 -22.94 29.33
C TYR A 131 10.50 -21.72 28.57
N ASP A 132 9.81 -21.88 27.42
CA ASP A 132 9.19 -20.77 26.70
C ASP A 132 7.81 -20.44 27.30
N PHE A 133 7.80 -19.46 28.20
CA PHE A 133 6.58 -18.97 28.87
C PHE A 133 5.87 -17.84 28.10
N ARG A 134 6.36 -17.42 26.93
CA ARG A 134 5.70 -16.39 26.13
C ARG A 134 4.35 -16.89 25.64
N PRO A 135 3.28 -16.06 25.65
CA PRO A 135 2.02 -16.47 25.08
C PRO A 135 2.19 -16.77 23.58
N PRO A 136 1.52 -17.80 23.03
CA PRO A 136 1.50 -18.06 21.60
C PRO A 136 1.08 -16.79 20.84
N HIS A 137 1.78 -16.46 19.76
CA HIS A 137 1.46 -15.32 18.92
C HIS A 137 1.09 -15.80 17.51
N PRO A 138 -0.11 -16.41 17.33
CA PRO A 138 -0.50 -16.92 16.03
C PRO A 138 -0.70 -15.79 15.04
N LEU A 139 -0.08 -15.92 13.85
CA LEU A 139 -0.29 -15.00 12.75
C LEU A 139 -1.65 -15.27 12.12
N THR A 140 -2.66 -14.50 12.50
CA THR A 140 -3.98 -14.59 11.88
C THR A 140 -3.90 -14.12 10.42
N PRO A 141 -4.30 -14.94 9.44
CA PRO A 141 -4.25 -14.58 8.04
C PRO A 141 -4.99 -13.27 7.74
N ALA A 142 -4.36 -12.41 6.95
CA ALA A 142 -4.90 -11.09 6.65
C ALA A 142 -5.91 -11.13 5.49
N THR A 143 -6.85 -10.19 5.48
CA THR A 143 -7.73 -9.91 4.34
C THR A 143 -7.49 -8.51 3.83
N LYS A 144 -7.32 -8.36 2.52
CA LYS A 144 -7.16 -7.06 1.85
C LYS A 144 -8.24 -6.87 0.80
N ARG A 145 -8.65 -5.61 0.63
CA ARG A 145 -9.53 -5.19 -0.45
C ARG A 145 -8.84 -4.11 -1.27
N VAL A 146 -8.88 -4.29 -2.59
CA VAL A 146 -8.32 -3.35 -3.56
C VAL A 146 -9.46 -2.87 -4.44
N THR A 147 -9.67 -1.56 -4.53
CA THR A 147 -10.68 -1.01 -5.44
C THR A 147 -10.17 -1.13 -6.87
N VAL A 148 -10.89 -1.89 -7.69
CA VAL A 148 -10.52 -2.26 -9.07
C VAL A 148 -11.55 -1.79 -10.10
N THR A 149 -12.39 -0.83 -9.75
CA THR A 149 -13.57 -0.41 -10.51
C THR A 149 -13.26 -0.15 -11.98
N ASP A 150 -12.27 0.71 -12.26
CA ASP A 150 -12.00 1.13 -13.65
C ASP A 150 -11.36 0.02 -14.48
N ALA A 151 -10.43 -0.74 -13.88
CA ALA A 151 -9.81 -1.88 -14.54
C ALA A 151 -10.84 -2.96 -14.87
N LEU A 152 -11.74 -3.25 -13.92
CA LEU A 152 -12.78 -4.25 -14.11
C LEU A 152 -13.83 -3.81 -15.13
N ARG A 153 -14.24 -2.53 -15.16
CA ARG A 153 -15.13 -1.98 -16.20
C ARG A 153 -14.54 -2.09 -17.60
N LYS A 154 -13.27 -1.71 -17.75
CA LYS A 154 -12.55 -1.83 -19.02
C LYS A 154 -12.53 -3.27 -19.51
N LEU A 155 -12.30 -4.21 -18.62
CA LEU A 155 -12.21 -5.63 -18.94
C LEU A 155 -13.58 -6.25 -19.23
N ALA A 156 -14.59 -5.98 -18.41
CA ALA A 156 -15.93 -6.52 -18.54
C ALA A 156 -16.64 -6.09 -19.85
N ALA A 157 -16.17 -5.02 -20.50
CA ALA A 157 -16.66 -4.61 -21.81
C ALA A 157 -16.31 -5.61 -22.93
N SER A 158 -15.29 -6.46 -22.75
CA SER A 158 -14.77 -7.35 -23.80
C SER A 158 -14.54 -8.80 -23.35
N ALA A 159 -14.62 -9.10 -22.05
CA ALA A 159 -14.33 -10.42 -21.52
C ALA A 159 -15.37 -10.85 -20.47
N LYS A 160 -15.58 -12.16 -20.33
CA LYS A 160 -16.42 -12.77 -19.30
C LYS A 160 -15.62 -13.38 -18.15
N GLU A 161 -14.32 -13.45 -18.31
CA GLU A 161 -13.39 -14.00 -17.34
C GLU A 161 -12.17 -13.10 -17.21
N ALA A 162 -11.58 -13.10 -16.04
CA ALA A 162 -10.33 -12.38 -15.74
C ALA A 162 -9.34 -13.31 -15.03
N THR A 163 -8.07 -13.22 -15.39
CA THR A 163 -6.98 -13.71 -14.56
C THR A 163 -6.51 -12.58 -13.65
N ILE A 164 -6.18 -12.90 -12.39
CA ILE A 164 -5.67 -11.96 -11.42
C ILE A 164 -4.19 -12.28 -11.20
N THR A 165 -3.32 -11.33 -11.50
CA THR A 165 -1.89 -11.45 -11.25
C THR A 165 -1.49 -10.55 -10.10
N ILE A 166 -0.88 -11.14 -9.08
CA ILE A 166 -0.30 -10.39 -7.95
C ILE A 166 1.21 -10.41 -8.10
N VAL A 167 1.78 -9.23 -8.20
CA VAL A 167 3.24 -9.03 -8.26
C VAL A 167 3.70 -8.48 -6.92
N PRO A 168 4.30 -9.30 -6.05
CA PRO A 168 4.87 -8.81 -4.80
C PRO A 168 6.14 -8.00 -5.08
N VAL A 169 6.21 -6.81 -4.51
CA VAL A 169 7.42 -5.99 -4.53
C VAL A 169 7.88 -5.82 -3.09
N VAL A 170 8.91 -6.55 -2.72
CA VAL A 170 9.43 -6.53 -1.35
C VAL A 170 9.97 -5.15 -1.03
N THR A 171 9.51 -4.58 0.07
CA THR A 171 9.85 -3.21 0.52
C THR A 171 10.98 -3.18 1.52
N ALA A 172 11.15 -4.26 2.28
CA ALA A 172 12.25 -4.44 3.21
C ALA A 172 12.67 -5.92 3.20
N THR A 173 13.95 -6.18 3.12
CA THR A 173 14.52 -7.53 3.16
C THR A 173 14.95 -7.88 4.58
N ASN A 174 14.76 -9.13 4.95
CA ASN A 174 15.31 -9.71 6.16
C ASN A 174 16.02 -11.03 5.78
N GLU A 175 17.21 -11.26 6.28
CA GLU A 175 18.00 -12.47 6.00
C GLU A 175 17.30 -13.77 6.47
N LEU A 176 16.32 -13.64 7.38
CA LEU A 176 15.57 -14.77 7.94
C LEU A 176 14.31 -15.13 7.12
N CYS A 177 14.02 -14.42 6.02
CA CYS A 177 12.81 -14.60 5.22
C CYS A 177 13.11 -15.22 3.87
N ASP A 178 12.22 -16.09 3.40
CA ASP A 178 12.17 -16.47 1.98
C ASP A 178 11.45 -15.38 1.17
N ASP A 179 12.21 -14.35 0.79
CA ASP A 179 11.71 -13.24 -0.01
C ASP A 179 11.23 -13.67 -1.41
N SER A 180 11.53 -14.89 -1.83
CA SER A 180 11.13 -15.41 -3.15
C SER A 180 9.65 -15.80 -3.21
N ASN A 181 9.02 -16.16 -2.09
CA ASN A 181 7.65 -16.67 -2.03
C ASN A 181 6.78 -15.98 -0.97
N VAL A 182 6.84 -14.66 -0.92
CA VAL A 182 6.17 -13.85 0.11
C VAL A 182 4.65 -13.81 0.00
N PHE A 183 4.09 -14.05 -1.21
CA PHE A 183 2.64 -13.98 -1.41
C PHE A 183 2.01 -15.37 -1.45
N ARG A 184 1.15 -15.64 -0.48
CA ARG A 184 0.27 -16.81 -0.41
C ARG A 184 -1.09 -16.36 0.09
N CYS A 185 -2.18 -16.86 -0.49
CA CYS A 185 -3.55 -16.56 -0.04
C CYS A 185 -4.45 -17.76 -0.20
N GLU A 186 -5.55 -17.80 0.55
CA GLU A 186 -6.55 -18.87 0.47
C GLU A 186 -7.49 -18.67 -0.73
N GLY A 187 -7.79 -17.42 -1.09
CA GLY A 187 -8.68 -17.16 -2.21
C GLY A 187 -8.88 -15.69 -2.52
N MET A 188 -9.43 -15.46 -3.71
CA MET A 188 -9.75 -14.13 -4.22
C MET A 188 -11.15 -14.12 -4.84
N ARG A 189 -11.86 -13.00 -4.71
CA ARG A 189 -13.16 -12.76 -5.35
C ARG A 189 -13.36 -11.29 -5.67
N PHE A 190 -14.14 -11.03 -6.73
CA PHE A 190 -14.65 -9.71 -7.00
C PHE A 190 -15.93 -9.45 -6.22
N LEU A 191 -16.06 -8.24 -5.67
CA LEU A 191 -17.24 -7.72 -5.01
C LEU A 191 -17.68 -6.48 -5.80
N THR A 192 -18.95 -6.43 -6.21
CA THR A 192 -19.51 -5.28 -6.91
C THR A 192 -20.61 -4.63 -6.08
N TYR A 193 -20.68 -3.31 -6.15
CA TYR A 193 -21.62 -2.48 -5.42
C TYR A 193 -22.37 -1.58 -6.42
N ASN A 194 -23.69 -1.51 -6.28
CA ASN A 194 -24.58 -0.66 -7.08
C ASN A 194 -24.75 0.71 -6.43
#